data_87ec229b7990ae9c92ac56f9056d49c2
#
_entry.id   87ec229b7990ae9c92ac56f9056d49c2
#
_cell.length_a   1.000
_cell.length_b   1.000
_cell.length_c   1.000
_cell.angle_alpha   90.00
_cell.angle_beta   90.00
_cell.angle_gamma   90.00
#
_symmetry.space_group_name_H-M   'P 1'
#
loop_
_entity.id
_entity.type
_entity.pdbx_description
1 polymer ?
#
loop_
_entity_poly.entity_id
_entity_poly.type
_entity_poly.pdbx_seq_one_letter_code
_entity_poly.pdbx_strand_id
1 'polypeptide(L)'
;VSRGLGDVYKRQGLALRKKINIIVKQPLQKLMIPVDALMKERLESVKSLIMNEVNVKEIDFVEGTSNLLVKKVKCNFKILGKKFGSLMKQVAAAVTAMNQEQISVLENEGKIVLDLNGTPAEIETSEVEIFSEDIPGWVVANEGVLTVALDTVVTEELRREGIARELVSKIQNIRKGSGFEITDKIKVSLSKNEQTDSAVKELSLIHI
;
A
#
# COMPACT_ATOMS: atom_id res chain seq x y z
N VAL A 1 0.38 -11.45 24.53
CA VAL A 1 -0.10 -10.12 24.09
C VAL A 1 0.47 -9.77 22.71
N SER A 2 1.78 -9.94 22.47
CA SER A 2 2.40 -9.60 21.17
C SER A 2 1.94 -10.50 20.00
N ARG A 3 1.65 -11.79 20.24
CA ARG A 3 1.11 -12.68 19.20
C ARG A 3 -0.25 -12.24 18.70
N GLY A 4 -1.18 -11.88 19.58
CA GLY A 4 -2.51 -11.39 19.18
C GLY A 4 -2.45 -10.10 18.37
N LEU A 5 -1.52 -9.21 18.69
CA LEU A 5 -1.28 -7.97 17.95
C LEU A 5 -0.72 -8.28 16.54
N GLY A 6 0.27 -9.17 16.45
CA GLY A 6 0.81 -9.63 15.17
C GLY A 6 -0.27 -10.25 14.27
N ASP A 7 -1.21 -11.02 14.84
CA ASP A 7 -2.31 -11.64 14.09
C ASP A 7 -3.29 -10.59 13.51
N VAL A 8 -3.47 -9.46 14.16
CA VAL A 8 -4.31 -8.38 13.62
C VAL A 8 -3.65 -7.73 12.41
N TYR A 9 -2.38 -7.33 12.50
CA TYR A 9 -1.65 -6.74 11.37
C TYR A 9 -1.50 -7.70 10.19
N LYS A 10 -1.27 -8.98 10.46
CA LYS A 10 -1.29 -10.05 9.46
C LYS A 10 -2.63 -10.09 8.72
N ARG A 11 -3.73 -10.11 9.46
CA ARG A 11 -5.09 -10.13 8.89
C ARG A 11 -5.34 -8.94 8.00
N GLN A 12 -4.95 -7.75 8.43
CA GLN A 12 -5.08 -6.52 7.64
C GLN A 12 -4.22 -6.55 6.38
N GLY A 13 -2.95 -6.95 6.48
CA GLY A 13 -2.09 -7.10 5.31
C GLY A 13 -2.66 -8.08 4.27
N LEU A 14 -3.20 -9.22 4.72
CA LEU A 14 -3.86 -10.19 3.84
C LEU A 14 -5.17 -9.65 3.25
N ALA A 15 -5.95 -8.87 4.02
CA ALA A 15 -7.17 -8.22 3.53
C ALA A 15 -6.84 -7.19 2.44
N LEU A 16 -5.77 -6.41 2.61
CA LEU A 16 -5.29 -5.48 1.58
C LEU A 16 -4.91 -6.22 0.29
N ARG A 17 -4.17 -7.33 0.38
CA ARG A 17 -3.84 -8.15 -0.79
C ARG A 17 -5.08 -8.62 -1.53
N LYS A 18 -6.11 -9.04 -0.81
CA LYS A 18 -7.40 -9.45 -1.38
C LYS A 18 -8.09 -8.27 -2.07
N LYS A 19 -8.08 -7.09 -1.45
CA LYS A 19 -8.68 -5.86 -2.01
C LYS A 19 -8.07 -5.50 -3.37
N ILE A 20 -6.76 -5.68 -3.53
CA ILE A 20 -6.03 -5.36 -4.76
C ILE A 20 -5.83 -6.57 -5.69
N ASN A 21 -6.38 -7.72 -5.34
CA ASN A 21 -6.32 -8.95 -6.14
C ASN A 21 -4.90 -9.50 -6.39
N ILE A 22 -3.98 -9.25 -5.44
CA ILE A 22 -2.61 -9.80 -5.47
C ILE A 22 -2.54 -11.02 -4.57
N ILE A 23 -2.23 -12.18 -5.16
CA ILE A 23 -2.09 -13.45 -4.43
C ILE A 23 -0.94 -13.40 -3.41
N VAL A 24 -1.08 -14.11 -2.30
CA VAL A 24 -0.08 -14.11 -1.22
C VAL A 24 1.29 -14.63 -1.69
N LYS A 25 1.33 -15.53 -2.67
CA LYS A 25 2.59 -16.06 -3.24
C LYS A 25 3.41 -15.02 -4.01
N GLN A 26 2.77 -13.96 -4.52
CA GLN A 26 3.46 -12.83 -5.10
C GLN A 26 4.08 -11.99 -3.98
N PRO A 27 5.40 -11.96 -3.81
CA PRO A 27 6.02 -11.08 -2.81
C PRO A 27 5.81 -9.62 -3.18
N LEU A 28 5.63 -8.76 -2.18
CA LEU A 28 5.59 -7.31 -2.30
C LEU A 28 6.77 -6.70 -1.53
N GLN A 29 7.11 -5.48 -1.87
CA GLN A 29 8.31 -4.86 -1.33
C GLN A 29 8.13 -4.52 0.15
N LYS A 30 7.07 -3.79 0.50
CA LYS A 30 7.01 -3.14 1.81
C LYS A 30 5.60 -3.09 2.41
N LEU A 31 5.56 -3.22 3.73
CA LEU A 31 4.40 -2.93 4.57
C LEU A 31 4.78 -1.79 5.53
N MET A 32 4.02 -0.71 5.57
CA MET A 32 4.17 0.35 6.57
C MET A 32 3.13 0.20 7.68
N ILE A 33 3.57 0.33 8.91
CA ILE A 33 2.74 0.23 10.12
C ILE A 33 3.00 1.46 10.98
N PRO A 34 2.03 2.40 11.10
CA PRO A 34 2.14 3.51 12.03
C PRO A 34 2.04 3.01 13.46
N VAL A 35 3.04 3.32 14.26
CA VAL A 35 3.11 2.90 15.66
C VAL A 35 3.83 3.95 16.50
N ASP A 36 3.52 3.98 17.78
CA ASP A 36 4.34 4.66 18.77
C ASP A 36 5.60 3.84 19.14
N ALA A 37 6.51 4.44 19.89
CA ALA A 37 7.77 3.80 20.31
C ALA A 37 7.54 2.50 21.10
N LEU A 38 6.54 2.46 21.98
CA LEU A 38 6.22 1.29 22.81
C LEU A 38 5.67 0.14 21.96
N MET A 39 4.81 0.46 21.01
CA MET A 39 4.21 -0.50 20.09
C MET A 39 5.26 -1.07 19.13
N LYS A 40 6.18 -0.21 18.66
CA LYS A 40 7.30 -0.61 17.81
C LYS A 40 8.15 -1.71 18.45
N GLU A 41 8.57 -1.53 19.71
CA GLU A 41 9.36 -2.53 20.44
C GLU A 41 8.63 -3.88 20.52
N ARG A 42 7.32 -3.86 20.76
CA ARG A 42 6.49 -5.08 20.84
C ARG A 42 6.36 -5.76 19.48
N LEU A 43 6.23 -5.01 18.41
CA LEU A 43 6.07 -5.55 17.05
C LEU A 43 7.39 -6.04 16.46
N GLU A 44 8.54 -5.50 16.86
CA GLU A 44 9.84 -5.99 16.42
C GLU A 44 10.02 -7.48 16.73
N SER A 45 9.53 -7.96 17.87
CA SER A 45 9.60 -9.39 18.25
C SER A 45 8.79 -10.32 17.33
N VAL A 46 7.80 -9.82 16.60
CA VAL A 46 6.93 -10.59 15.70
C VAL A 46 7.03 -10.13 14.24
N LYS A 47 7.95 -9.20 13.95
CA LYS A 47 8.16 -8.61 12.63
C LYS A 47 8.37 -9.68 11.55
N SER A 48 9.29 -10.61 11.78
CA SER A 48 9.59 -11.69 10.83
C SER A 48 8.38 -12.59 10.56
N LEU A 49 7.55 -12.83 11.58
CA LEU A 49 6.33 -13.61 11.42
C LEU A 49 5.33 -12.88 10.52
N ILE A 50 5.11 -11.58 10.75
CA ILE A 50 4.21 -10.76 9.90
C ILE A 50 4.75 -10.71 8.46
N MET A 51 6.05 -10.47 8.28
CA MET A 51 6.69 -10.43 6.95
C MET A 51 6.46 -11.72 6.16
N ASN A 52 6.68 -12.86 6.79
CA ASN A 52 6.52 -14.17 6.14
C ASN A 52 5.07 -14.45 5.77
N GLU A 53 4.13 -14.15 6.66
CA GLU A 53 2.72 -14.44 6.46
C GLU A 53 2.05 -13.51 5.45
N VAL A 54 2.40 -12.22 5.49
CA VAL A 54 1.94 -11.24 4.51
C VAL A 54 2.74 -11.33 3.20
N ASN A 55 3.91 -11.98 3.23
CA ASN A 55 4.86 -12.11 2.13
C ASN A 55 5.33 -10.75 1.60
N VAL A 56 5.94 -9.99 2.50
CA VAL A 56 6.61 -8.72 2.19
C VAL A 56 8.09 -8.81 2.52
N LYS A 57 8.93 -8.06 1.79
CA LYS A 57 10.38 -8.05 2.01
C LYS A 57 10.78 -7.23 3.21
N GLU A 58 9.99 -6.22 3.55
CA GLU A 58 10.30 -5.26 4.59
C GLU A 58 9.05 -4.78 5.32
N ILE A 59 9.20 -4.48 6.61
CA ILE A 59 8.21 -3.72 7.40
C ILE A 59 8.87 -2.47 7.93
N ASP A 60 8.29 -1.31 7.62
CA ASP A 60 8.65 -0.03 8.19
C ASP A 60 7.67 0.37 9.29
N PHE A 61 8.19 0.65 10.46
CA PHE A 61 7.44 1.28 11.54
C PHE A 61 7.60 2.78 11.44
N VAL A 62 6.49 3.49 11.19
CA VAL A 62 6.48 4.94 11.01
C VAL A 62 5.73 5.62 12.14
N GLU A 63 6.13 6.84 12.49
CA GLU A 63 5.42 7.64 13.47
C GLU A 63 4.22 8.33 12.84
N GLY A 64 3.03 8.08 13.36
CA GLY A 64 1.78 8.69 12.90
C GLY A 64 1.29 8.18 11.56
N THR A 65 0.08 8.56 11.21
CA THR A 65 -0.60 8.16 9.94
C THR A 65 -0.44 9.18 8.81
N SER A 66 0.12 10.35 9.10
CA SER A 66 0.25 11.46 8.14
C SER A 66 1.09 11.11 6.91
N ASN A 67 2.02 10.16 7.04
CA ASN A 67 2.87 9.70 5.95
C ASN A 67 2.22 8.63 5.06
N LEU A 68 1.02 8.15 5.41
CA LEU A 68 0.33 7.08 4.70
C LEU A 68 -0.80 7.57 3.80
N LEU A 69 -1.22 8.80 3.98
CA LEU A 69 -2.33 9.40 3.26
C LEU A 69 -1.91 10.76 2.72
N VAL A 70 -2.29 11.03 1.49
CA VAL A 70 -2.16 12.36 0.88
C VAL A 70 -3.50 13.06 1.04
N LYS A 71 -3.50 14.18 1.76
CA LYS A 71 -4.68 15.02 1.85
C LYS A 71 -4.86 15.78 0.54
N LYS A 72 -6.09 15.85 0.07
CA LYS A 72 -6.50 16.64 -1.08
C LYS A 72 -7.71 17.49 -0.74
N VAL A 73 -7.89 18.55 -1.49
CA VAL A 73 -8.99 19.50 -1.30
C VAL A 73 -9.81 19.58 -2.56
N LYS A 74 -11.12 19.52 -2.40
CA LYS A 74 -12.10 19.70 -3.47
C LYS A 74 -12.96 20.91 -3.19
N CYS A 75 -13.16 21.73 -4.20
CA CYS A 75 -14.01 22.92 -4.10
C CYS A 75 -15.49 22.56 -3.96
N ASN A 76 -16.18 23.23 -3.06
CA ASN A 76 -17.63 23.30 -3.09
C ASN A 76 -18.08 24.37 -4.10
N PHE A 77 -18.31 23.93 -5.33
CA PHE A 77 -18.68 24.83 -6.43
C PHE A 77 -19.95 25.65 -6.20
N LYS A 78 -20.88 25.14 -5.34
CA LYS A 78 -22.10 25.88 -5.01
C LYS A 78 -21.82 27.12 -4.17
N ILE A 79 -20.85 27.04 -3.27
CA ILE A 79 -20.49 28.14 -2.38
C ILE A 79 -19.46 29.06 -3.07
N LEU A 80 -18.35 28.50 -3.51
CA LEU A 80 -17.26 29.25 -4.14
C LEU A 80 -17.65 29.89 -5.47
N GLY A 81 -18.56 29.26 -6.23
CA GLY A 81 -19.06 29.84 -7.48
C GLY A 81 -19.82 31.15 -7.28
N LYS A 82 -20.57 31.28 -6.16
CA LYS A 82 -21.24 32.53 -5.80
C LYS A 82 -20.26 33.61 -5.32
N LYS A 83 -19.18 33.21 -4.63
CA LYS A 83 -18.17 34.13 -4.07
C LYS A 83 -17.22 34.67 -5.14
N PHE A 84 -16.75 33.82 -6.04
CA PHE A 84 -15.68 34.14 -6.99
C PHE A 84 -16.13 34.29 -8.45
N GLY A 85 -17.34 33.87 -8.80
CA GLY A 85 -17.92 34.07 -10.12
C GLY A 85 -16.99 33.69 -11.28
N SER A 86 -16.55 34.65 -12.08
CA SER A 86 -15.66 34.42 -13.24
C SER A 86 -14.26 33.91 -12.86
N LEU A 87 -13.82 34.13 -11.62
CA LEU A 87 -12.53 33.66 -11.11
C LEU A 87 -12.57 32.20 -10.62
N MET A 88 -13.76 31.55 -10.60
CA MET A 88 -13.94 30.21 -10.06
C MET A 88 -12.99 29.17 -10.68
N LYS A 89 -12.69 29.28 -11.97
CA LYS A 89 -11.75 28.38 -12.65
C LYS A 89 -10.33 28.49 -12.09
N GLN A 90 -9.89 29.69 -11.77
CA GLN A 90 -8.57 29.94 -11.18
C GLN A 90 -8.54 29.47 -9.72
N VAL A 91 -9.62 29.72 -8.98
CA VAL A 91 -9.78 29.22 -7.59
C VAL A 91 -9.73 27.70 -7.55
N ALA A 92 -10.46 27.02 -8.43
CA ALA A 92 -10.47 25.57 -8.49
C ALA A 92 -9.09 24.99 -8.82
N ALA A 93 -8.35 25.61 -9.73
CA ALA A 93 -6.97 25.22 -10.05
C ALA A 93 -6.03 25.42 -8.86
N ALA A 94 -6.10 26.56 -8.18
CA ALA A 94 -5.28 26.87 -7.01
C ALA A 94 -5.57 25.92 -5.82
N VAL A 95 -6.84 25.67 -5.54
CA VAL A 95 -7.26 24.73 -4.48
C VAL A 95 -6.80 23.31 -4.77
N THR A 96 -6.91 22.86 -6.01
CA THR A 96 -6.44 21.51 -6.41
C THR A 96 -4.91 21.39 -6.36
N ALA A 97 -4.19 22.48 -6.55
CA ALA A 97 -2.74 22.54 -6.52
C ALA A 97 -2.16 22.75 -5.10
N MET A 98 -2.99 22.85 -4.07
CA MET A 98 -2.52 23.04 -2.69
C MET A 98 -1.61 21.89 -2.26
N ASN A 99 -0.49 22.26 -1.62
CA ASN A 99 0.42 21.29 -1.00
C ASN A 99 -0.04 20.86 0.40
N GLN A 100 0.60 19.87 0.99
CA GLN A 100 0.22 19.32 2.30
C GLN A 100 0.31 20.36 3.44
N GLU A 101 1.27 21.28 3.35
CA GLU A 101 1.44 22.36 4.34
C GLU A 101 0.27 23.34 4.27
N GLN A 102 -0.12 23.75 3.08
CA GLN A 102 -1.27 24.65 2.87
C GLN A 102 -2.58 24.00 3.34
N ILE A 103 -2.76 22.70 3.09
CA ILE A 103 -3.93 21.98 3.57
C ILE A 103 -3.94 21.90 5.10
N SER A 104 -2.79 21.70 5.72
CA SER A 104 -2.65 21.69 7.18
C SER A 104 -2.97 23.05 7.79
N VAL A 105 -2.52 24.14 7.15
CA VAL A 105 -2.87 25.51 7.57
C VAL A 105 -4.39 25.73 7.49
N LEU A 106 -5.02 25.34 6.38
CA LEU A 106 -6.47 25.44 6.19
C LEU A 106 -7.25 24.65 7.24
N GLU A 107 -6.80 23.45 7.62
CA GLU A 107 -7.43 22.64 8.66
C GLU A 107 -7.29 23.26 10.07
N ASN A 108 -6.11 23.79 10.39
CA ASN A 108 -5.80 24.28 11.73
C ASN A 108 -6.32 25.70 11.96
N GLU A 109 -6.21 26.57 10.95
CA GLU A 109 -6.59 27.99 11.04
C GLU A 109 -8.02 28.25 10.54
N GLY A 110 -8.63 27.26 9.89
CA GLY A 110 -9.99 27.37 9.34
C GLY A 110 -10.08 28.15 8.03
N LYS A 111 -8.99 28.81 7.61
CA LYS A 111 -8.92 29.57 6.37
C LYS A 111 -7.50 29.67 5.83
N ILE A 112 -7.39 29.93 4.53
CA ILE A 112 -6.14 30.19 3.84
C ILE A 112 -6.32 31.23 2.74
N VAL A 113 -5.29 32.03 2.50
CA VAL A 113 -5.26 32.97 1.38
C VAL A 113 -4.40 32.38 0.26
N LEU A 114 -5.01 32.17 -0.90
CA LEU A 114 -4.34 31.71 -2.11
C LEU A 114 -4.14 32.87 -3.07
N ASP A 115 -2.99 32.90 -3.74
CA ASP A 115 -2.74 33.92 -4.78
C ASP A 115 -3.25 33.41 -6.13
N LEU A 116 -4.15 34.16 -6.72
CA LEU A 116 -4.70 33.89 -8.07
C LEU A 116 -4.08 34.88 -9.06
N ASN A 117 -2.81 34.70 -9.39
CA ASN A 117 -2.09 35.56 -10.33
C ASN A 117 -2.09 37.05 -9.89
N GLY A 118 -1.80 37.33 -8.62
CA GLY A 118 -1.76 38.65 -8.04
C GLY A 118 -3.07 39.10 -7.39
N THR A 119 -4.11 38.27 -7.39
CA THR A 119 -5.37 38.56 -6.68
C THR A 119 -5.48 37.61 -5.49
N PRO A 120 -5.47 38.07 -4.25
CA PRO A 120 -5.62 37.25 -3.07
C PRO A 120 -7.06 36.71 -2.97
N ALA A 121 -7.19 35.38 -2.78
CA ALA A 121 -8.46 34.72 -2.56
C ALA A 121 -8.44 34.01 -1.21
N GLU A 122 -9.27 34.47 -0.28
CA GLU A 122 -9.47 33.81 1.01
C GLU A 122 -10.45 32.66 0.84
N ILE A 123 -10.02 31.45 1.24
CA ILE A 123 -10.79 30.20 1.20
C ILE A 123 -10.96 29.72 2.63
N GLU A 124 -12.20 29.41 3.00
CA GLU A 124 -12.53 28.85 4.31
C GLU A 124 -12.74 27.32 4.23
N THR A 125 -12.50 26.63 5.36
CA THR A 125 -12.72 25.18 5.45
C THR A 125 -14.15 24.78 5.10
N SER A 126 -15.13 25.64 5.41
CA SER A 126 -16.56 25.45 5.09
C SER A 126 -16.88 25.48 3.58
N GLU A 127 -15.97 26.06 2.78
CA GLU A 127 -16.13 26.25 1.33
C GLU A 127 -15.51 25.13 0.50
N VAL A 128 -14.83 24.19 1.16
CA VAL A 128 -14.12 23.08 0.52
C VAL A 128 -14.37 21.77 1.26
N GLU A 129 -14.05 20.67 0.62
CA GLU A 129 -14.05 19.34 1.21
C GLU A 129 -12.62 18.82 1.24
N ILE A 130 -12.08 18.57 2.44
CA ILE A 130 -10.78 17.96 2.62
C ILE A 130 -10.98 16.45 2.75
N PHE A 131 -10.29 15.69 1.93
CA PHE A 131 -10.36 14.23 1.94
C PHE A 131 -8.95 13.64 1.82
N SER A 132 -8.81 12.39 2.22
CA SER A 132 -7.55 11.67 2.16
C SER A 132 -7.60 10.62 1.05
N GLU A 133 -6.54 10.55 0.25
CA GLU A 133 -6.32 9.49 -0.73
C GLU A 133 -5.10 8.66 -0.36
N ASP A 134 -5.11 7.41 -0.78
CA ASP A 134 -3.94 6.55 -0.67
C ASP A 134 -2.78 7.14 -1.50
N ILE A 135 -1.56 7.03 -1.01
CA ILE A 135 -0.38 7.42 -1.77
C ILE A 135 -0.32 6.57 -3.05
N PRO A 136 -0.02 7.15 -4.22
CA PRO A 136 0.14 6.37 -5.44
C PRO A 136 1.10 5.18 -5.26
N GLY A 137 0.67 3.99 -5.65
CA GLY A 137 1.44 2.75 -5.45
C GLY A 137 1.27 2.11 -4.07
N TRP A 138 0.45 2.69 -3.20
CA TRP A 138 0.13 2.15 -1.88
C TRP A 138 -1.38 1.91 -1.72
N VAL A 139 -1.73 0.97 -0.88
CA VAL A 139 -3.12 0.75 -0.46
C VAL A 139 -3.18 0.70 1.06
N VAL A 140 -4.14 1.41 1.63
CA VAL A 140 -4.27 1.57 3.08
C VAL A 140 -5.52 0.84 3.59
N ALA A 141 -5.38 0.18 4.75
CA ALA A 141 -6.49 -0.33 5.53
C ALA A 141 -6.47 0.28 6.93
N ASN A 142 -7.65 0.66 7.38
CA ASN A 142 -7.90 1.14 8.74
C ASN A 142 -8.93 0.24 9.41
N GLU A 143 -8.61 -0.22 10.62
CA GLU A 143 -9.55 -0.96 11.46
C GLU A 143 -9.46 -0.41 12.90
N GLY A 144 -10.40 0.46 13.24
CA GLY A 144 -10.35 1.21 14.50
C GLY A 144 -9.12 2.11 14.57
N VAL A 145 -8.26 1.88 15.54
CA VAL A 145 -6.99 2.63 15.74
C VAL A 145 -5.80 2.06 14.95
N LEU A 146 -6.01 0.91 14.31
CA LEU A 146 -4.93 0.23 13.58
C LEU A 146 -4.98 0.60 12.10
N THR A 147 -3.85 1.02 11.59
CA THR A 147 -3.65 1.36 10.19
C THR A 147 -2.49 0.57 9.62
N VAL A 148 -2.60 0.10 8.41
CA VAL A 148 -1.49 -0.48 7.64
C VAL A 148 -1.52 0.02 6.21
N ALA A 149 -0.36 0.22 5.61
CA ALA A 149 -0.23 0.54 4.20
C ALA A 149 0.67 -0.50 3.52
N LEU A 150 0.22 -1.01 2.39
CA LEU A 150 0.90 -2.03 1.61
C LEU A 150 1.37 -1.42 0.28
N ASP A 151 2.66 -1.56 -0.02
CA ASP A 151 3.23 -1.22 -1.32
C ASP A 151 2.72 -2.20 -2.38
N THR A 152 2.11 -1.68 -3.43
CA THR A 152 1.48 -2.47 -4.50
C THR A 152 2.33 -2.55 -5.76
N VAL A 153 3.49 -1.90 -5.77
CA VAL A 153 4.41 -1.90 -6.92
C VAL A 153 5.12 -3.24 -7.01
N VAL A 154 4.86 -3.98 -8.08
CA VAL A 154 5.52 -5.26 -8.34
C VAL A 154 6.65 -5.03 -9.34
N THR A 155 7.88 -5.06 -8.84
CA THR A 155 9.08 -4.99 -9.69
C THR A 155 9.24 -6.29 -10.50
N GLU A 156 10.05 -6.28 -11.55
CA GLU A 156 10.33 -7.48 -12.34
C GLU A 156 11.00 -8.59 -11.49
N GLU A 157 11.83 -8.23 -10.54
CA GLU A 157 12.43 -9.17 -9.59
C GLU A 157 11.38 -9.85 -8.71
N LEU A 158 10.49 -9.05 -8.09
CA LEU A 158 9.39 -9.58 -7.29
C LEU A 158 8.41 -10.42 -8.11
N ARG A 159 8.18 -10.04 -9.37
CA ARG A 159 7.36 -10.82 -10.30
C ARG A 159 7.96 -12.19 -10.56
N ARG A 160 9.26 -12.27 -10.89
CA ARG A 160 9.97 -13.53 -11.12
C ARG A 160 9.95 -14.43 -9.88
N GLU A 161 10.19 -13.85 -8.71
CA GLU A 161 10.07 -14.62 -7.46
C GLU A 161 8.65 -15.15 -7.23
N GLY A 162 7.63 -14.35 -7.52
CA GLY A 162 6.22 -14.79 -7.45
C GLY A 162 5.93 -15.96 -8.38
N ILE A 163 6.40 -15.88 -9.63
CA ILE A 163 6.26 -16.97 -10.63
C ILE A 163 6.96 -18.23 -10.13
N ALA A 164 8.19 -18.13 -9.62
CA ALA A 164 8.93 -19.27 -9.10
C ALA A 164 8.19 -19.93 -7.92
N ARG A 165 7.72 -19.17 -6.95
CA ARG A 165 6.95 -19.67 -5.81
C ARG A 165 5.65 -20.35 -6.24
N GLU A 166 4.97 -19.81 -7.24
CA GLU A 166 3.76 -20.43 -7.79
C GLU A 166 4.08 -21.73 -8.50
N LEU A 167 5.16 -21.76 -9.28
CA LEU A 167 5.61 -22.95 -9.97
C LEU A 167 5.96 -24.08 -9.00
N VAL A 168 6.76 -23.79 -7.95
CA VAL A 168 7.07 -24.73 -6.87
C VAL A 168 5.78 -25.29 -6.26
N SER A 169 4.83 -24.42 -5.92
CA SER A 169 3.57 -24.87 -5.34
C SER A 169 2.77 -25.78 -6.27
N LYS A 170 2.73 -25.48 -7.57
CA LYS A 170 2.05 -26.32 -8.57
C LYS A 170 2.74 -27.69 -8.69
N ILE A 171 4.06 -27.73 -8.76
CA ILE A 171 4.84 -28.97 -8.80
C ILE A 171 4.56 -29.83 -7.56
N GLN A 172 4.59 -29.24 -6.37
CA GLN A 172 4.30 -29.97 -5.12
C GLN A 172 2.85 -30.49 -5.08
N ASN A 173 1.89 -29.73 -5.58
CA ASN A 173 0.51 -30.19 -5.68
C ASN A 173 0.35 -31.35 -6.65
N ILE A 174 1.04 -31.33 -7.80
CA ILE A 174 1.05 -32.44 -8.78
C ILE A 174 1.68 -33.69 -8.15
N ARG A 175 2.83 -33.54 -7.47
CA ARG A 175 3.47 -34.65 -6.74
C ARG A 175 2.50 -35.31 -5.79
N LYS A 176 1.89 -34.54 -4.91
CA LYS A 176 0.92 -35.04 -3.92
C LYS A 176 -0.28 -35.70 -4.58
N GLY A 177 -0.83 -35.08 -5.63
CA GLY A 177 -1.97 -35.64 -6.37
C GLY A 177 -1.63 -36.93 -7.16
N SER A 178 -0.35 -37.13 -7.52
CA SER A 178 0.15 -38.33 -8.21
C SER A 178 0.64 -39.42 -7.26
N GLY A 179 0.51 -39.25 -5.94
CA GLY A 179 0.88 -40.23 -4.95
C GLY A 179 2.38 -40.37 -4.69
N PHE A 180 3.20 -39.38 -5.08
CA PHE A 180 4.63 -39.41 -4.79
C PHE A 180 4.90 -39.07 -3.33
N GLU A 181 5.84 -39.78 -2.74
CA GLU A 181 6.38 -39.49 -1.41
C GLU A 181 7.30 -38.26 -1.44
N ILE A 182 7.53 -37.63 -0.27
CA ILE A 182 8.38 -36.41 -0.15
C ILE A 182 9.83 -36.69 -0.60
N THR A 183 10.29 -37.94 -0.38
CA THR A 183 11.66 -38.40 -0.71
C THR A 183 11.84 -38.82 -2.16
N ASP A 184 10.76 -38.95 -2.91
CA ASP A 184 10.84 -39.41 -4.30
C ASP A 184 11.55 -38.40 -5.19
N LYS A 185 12.47 -38.86 -6.00
CA LYS A 185 13.09 -38.04 -7.05
C LYS A 185 12.19 -38.00 -8.26
N ILE A 186 11.85 -36.80 -8.70
CA ILE A 186 10.98 -36.59 -9.85
C ILE A 186 11.73 -35.86 -10.98
N LYS A 187 11.31 -36.12 -12.20
CA LYS A 187 11.71 -35.33 -13.37
C LYS A 187 10.56 -34.41 -13.76
N VAL A 188 10.83 -33.11 -13.79
CA VAL A 188 9.85 -32.08 -14.17
C VAL A 188 10.16 -31.59 -15.56
N SER A 189 9.15 -31.63 -16.44
CA SER A 189 9.22 -31.04 -17.78
C SER A 189 8.25 -29.86 -17.85
N LEU A 190 8.73 -28.70 -18.28
CA LEU A 190 7.95 -27.49 -18.43
C LEU A 190 7.86 -27.10 -19.90
N SER A 191 6.70 -26.62 -20.33
CA SER A 191 6.57 -25.98 -21.64
C SER A 191 7.41 -24.70 -21.64
N LYS A 192 8.10 -24.45 -22.75
CA LYS A 192 8.92 -23.25 -22.91
C LYS A 192 8.05 -21.99 -22.84
N ASN A 193 8.38 -21.11 -21.90
CA ASN A 193 7.71 -19.82 -21.71
C ASN A 193 8.73 -18.83 -21.15
N GLU A 194 8.84 -17.66 -21.78
CA GLU A 194 9.86 -16.67 -21.47
C GLU A 194 9.85 -16.22 -19.99
N GLN A 195 8.65 -16.05 -19.42
CA GLN A 195 8.49 -15.65 -18.03
C GLN A 195 8.91 -16.73 -17.03
N THR A 196 8.52 -17.97 -17.28
CA THR A 196 8.91 -19.12 -16.43
C THR A 196 10.38 -19.46 -16.60
N ASP A 197 10.92 -19.38 -17.82
CA ASP A 197 12.33 -19.68 -18.11
C ASP A 197 13.27 -18.73 -17.37
N SER A 198 12.95 -17.42 -17.32
CA SER A 198 13.74 -16.46 -16.59
C SER A 198 13.67 -16.68 -15.07
N ALA A 199 12.48 -16.95 -14.54
CA ALA A 199 12.28 -17.24 -13.11
C ALA A 199 13.03 -18.51 -12.67
N VAL A 200 13.00 -19.58 -13.49
CA VAL A 200 13.70 -20.83 -13.21
C VAL A 200 15.22 -20.66 -13.24
N LYS A 201 15.74 -19.89 -14.22
CA LYS A 201 17.20 -19.69 -14.36
C LYS A 201 17.79 -18.86 -13.21
N GLU A 202 17.11 -17.79 -12.82
CA GLU A 202 17.65 -16.86 -11.81
C GLU A 202 17.48 -17.36 -10.38
N LEU A 203 16.37 -18.00 -10.07
CA LEU A 203 16.03 -18.38 -8.69
C LEU A 203 16.41 -19.83 -8.36
N SER A 204 17.07 -20.53 -9.32
CA SER A 204 17.59 -21.89 -9.10
C SER A 204 16.61 -22.76 -8.31
N LEU A 205 15.54 -23.23 -8.96
CA LEU A 205 14.54 -24.11 -8.36
C LEU A 205 15.09 -25.49 -7.97
N ILE A 206 16.41 -25.58 -7.76
CA ILE A 206 17.17 -26.80 -7.49
C ILE A 206 16.79 -27.44 -6.15
N HIS A 207 16.11 -26.72 -5.28
CA HIS A 207 15.70 -27.18 -3.96
C HIS A 207 14.23 -27.56 -3.84
N ILE A 208 13.62 -27.99 -4.94
CA ILE A 208 12.26 -28.52 -4.93
C ILE A 208 12.31 -30.02 -4.59
#